data_a05104be9090d3bb620461ec226a39a3
#
_entry.id   a05104be9090d3bb620461ec226a39a3
#
_cell.length_a   1.000
_cell.length_b   1.000
_cell.length_c   1.000
_cell.angle_alpha   90.00
_cell.angle_beta   90.00
_cell.angle_gamma   90.00
#
_symmetry.space_group_name_H-M   'P 1'
#
loop_
_entity.id
_entity.type
_entity.pdbx_description
1 polymer ?
#
loop_
_entity_poly.entity_id
_entity_poly.type
_entity_poly.pdbx_seq_one_letter_code
_entity_poly.pdbx_strand_id
1 'polypeptide(L)'
;MWIEETDNGKFKFRENYKDPYTGTWKPVSVTMEKDNSRAYKAARKILEQKITEKIAQLKASELLFTELLDEWWTFYKKELKRSSVASLRGNIEEIRETFGIGVKVVNIDPKYVQNYLDNLDCSRNKKERNKSMLNLAFDYAVGLDIIQDNPARRAKLPRVKKTLEDWKKAEEKYLEEDEIKPLLKELYRRPSTYRLGLLAEFISLNGCRIGEAVSIEPCNYESKSRILQLHGTFDHTEGYRNGEKTAPKTLASYRETIMTSRELEILQELEFMNELEKNTNHRYRDMGYLFTTKNGVPIQTNSFNLALKKANERLEDPITKKLTSHIFRHTLISRLAENNVPLKSIMERVGHADAKTTAQIYTHVTKKMKSSVADIMENY
;
A
#
# COMPACT_ATOMS: atom_id res chain seq x y z
N MET A 1 5.54 52.65 14.33
CA MET A 1 7.01 52.48 14.42
C MET A 1 7.62 53.71 15.07
N TRP A 2 8.55 53.57 16.05
CA TRP A 2 9.31 54.64 16.70
C TRP A 2 10.77 54.27 16.75
N ILE A 3 11.65 55.25 16.98
CA ILE A 3 13.09 55.12 16.94
C ILE A 3 13.66 55.48 18.30
N GLU A 4 14.62 54.71 18.79
CA GLU A 4 15.43 54.99 19.98
C GLU A 4 16.90 54.97 19.58
N GLU A 5 17.68 55.99 19.99
CA GLU A 5 19.12 55.95 19.84
C GLU A 5 19.74 55.09 20.93
N THR A 6 20.67 54.22 20.55
CA THR A 6 21.36 53.33 21.47
C THR A 6 22.69 53.93 21.91
N ASP A 7 23.21 53.58 23.08
CA ASP A 7 24.47 54.06 23.64
C ASP A 7 25.70 53.96 22.70
N ASN A 8 25.57 53.08 21.67
CA ASN A 8 26.61 52.83 20.68
C ASN A 8 26.40 53.63 19.38
N GLY A 9 25.58 54.68 19.38
CA GLY A 9 25.33 55.54 18.23
C GLY A 9 24.55 54.87 17.08
N LYS A 10 23.87 53.74 17.34
CA LYS A 10 23.01 53.09 16.39
C LYS A 10 21.55 53.39 16.69
N PHE A 11 20.69 53.27 15.69
CA PHE A 11 19.26 53.56 15.78
C PHE A 11 18.44 52.29 15.86
N LYS A 12 17.66 52.13 16.93
CA LYS A 12 16.78 51.00 17.17
C LYS A 12 15.35 51.36 16.77
N PHE A 13 14.90 50.81 15.65
CA PHE A 13 13.53 50.94 15.15
C PHE A 13 12.65 49.91 15.86
N ARG A 14 11.52 50.32 16.43
CA ARG A 14 10.58 49.47 17.15
C ARG A 14 9.19 49.61 16.60
N GLU A 15 8.44 48.49 16.64
CA GLU A 15 7.03 48.45 16.31
C GLU A 15 6.30 47.48 17.24
N ASN A 16 5.04 47.73 17.54
CA ASN A 16 4.21 46.83 18.33
C ASN A 16 3.32 46.02 17.41
N TYR A 17 3.18 44.72 17.71
CA TYR A 17 2.15 43.88 17.13
C TYR A 17 1.22 43.34 18.23
N LYS A 18 -0.02 43.09 17.85
CA LYS A 18 -1.00 42.51 18.75
C LYS A 18 -0.87 40.98 18.70
N ASP A 19 -0.55 40.38 19.84
CA ASP A 19 -0.51 38.91 19.97
C ASP A 19 -1.91 38.34 19.71
N PRO A 20 -2.09 37.44 18.71
CA PRO A 20 -3.40 36.96 18.31
C PRO A 20 -4.10 36.10 19.38
N TYR A 21 -3.37 35.59 20.38
CA TYR A 21 -3.93 34.71 21.44
C TYR A 21 -4.17 35.42 22.76
N THR A 22 -3.27 36.32 23.14
CA THR A 22 -3.42 37.04 24.42
C THR A 22 -4.07 38.40 24.25
N GLY A 23 -4.18 38.92 23.05
CA GLY A 23 -4.67 40.26 22.75
C GLY A 23 -3.75 41.38 23.23
N THR A 24 -2.60 41.06 23.84
CA THR A 24 -1.64 42.01 24.36
C THR A 24 -0.71 42.54 23.27
N TRP A 25 -0.24 43.78 23.42
CA TRP A 25 0.72 44.37 22.53
C TRP A 25 2.16 43.97 22.88
N LYS A 26 2.91 43.44 21.94
CA LYS A 26 4.32 43.01 22.10
C LYS A 26 5.23 43.77 21.15
N PRO A 27 6.42 44.25 21.59
CA PRO A 27 7.34 44.97 20.73
C PRO A 27 8.21 44.03 19.90
N VAL A 28 8.53 44.47 18.67
CA VAL A 28 9.62 43.95 17.85
C VAL A 28 10.59 45.09 17.52
N SER A 29 11.84 44.77 17.28
CA SER A 29 12.84 45.79 16.97
C SER A 29 13.87 45.31 15.94
N VAL A 30 14.47 46.28 15.23
CA VAL A 30 15.63 46.11 14.38
C VAL A 30 16.58 47.31 14.60
N THR A 31 17.88 47.03 14.59
CA THR A 31 18.89 48.07 14.77
C THR A 31 19.54 48.42 13.41
N MET A 32 19.64 49.70 13.10
CA MET A 32 20.25 50.22 11.90
C MET A 32 21.39 51.15 12.25
N GLU A 33 22.33 51.36 11.34
CA GLU A 33 23.50 52.24 11.56
C GLU A 33 23.19 53.72 11.33
N LYS A 34 22.10 54.04 10.61
CA LYS A 34 21.72 55.40 10.24
C LYS A 34 20.24 55.63 10.48
N ASP A 35 19.89 56.88 10.78
CA ASP A 35 18.50 57.36 10.82
C ASP A 35 18.26 58.27 9.59
N ASN A 36 17.92 57.62 8.48
CA ASN A 36 17.54 58.35 7.28
C ASN A 36 16.35 57.67 6.59
N SER A 37 15.76 58.34 5.61
CA SER A 37 14.57 57.88 4.91
C SER A 37 14.74 56.50 4.26
N ARG A 38 15.97 56.13 3.89
CA ARG A 38 16.28 54.78 3.31
C ARG A 38 16.33 53.71 4.40
N ALA A 39 16.95 54.02 5.56
CA ALA A 39 16.98 53.15 6.72
C ALA A 39 15.57 52.92 7.28
N TYR A 40 14.72 53.95 7.33
CA TYR A 40 13.35 53.89 7.73
C TYR A 40 12.53 52.90 6.87
N LYS A 41 12.63 52.98 5.54
CA LYS A 41 11.96 52.04 4.63
C LYS A 41 12.45 50.59 4.79
N ALA A 42 13.77 50.40 4.95
CA ALA A 42 14.37 49.10 5.16
C ALA A 42 13.94 48.48 6.51
N ALA A 43 14.00 49.29 7.60
CA ALA A 43 13.57 48.86 8.94
C ALA A 43 12.10 48.43 8.95
N ARG A 44 11.23 49.20 8.30
CA ARG A 44 9.80 48.88 8.20
C ARG A 44 9.56 47.51 7.54
N LYS A 45 10.20 47.24 6.41
CA LYS A 45 10.10 45.97 5.73
C LYS A 45 10.57 44.80 6.59
N ILE A 46 11.69 44.96 7.32
CA ILE A 46 12.23 43.94 8.24
C ILE A 46 11.30 43.73 9.43
N LEU A 47 10.73 44.79 9.99
CA LEU A 47 9.81 44.71 11.12
C LEU A 47 8.49 44.03 10.72
N GLU A 48 7.92 44.35 9.57
CA GLU A 48 6.73 43.67 9.01
C GLU A 48 6.99 42.19 8.80
N GLN A 49 8.15 41.81 8.26
CA GLN A 49 8.54 40.41 8.12
C GLN A 49 8.68 39.71 9.48
N LYS A 50 9.40 40.32 10.43
CA LYS A 50 9.54 39.77 11.81
C LYS A 50 8.21 39.62 12.54
N ILE A 51 7.27 40.53 12.35
CA ILE A 51 5.93 40.44 12.93
C ILE A 51 5.19 39.26 12.32
N THR A 52 5.23 39.12 11.00
CA THR A 52 4.61 37.99 10.29
C THR A 52 5.17 36.65 10.75
N GLU A 53 6.50 36.51 10.84
CA GLU A 53 7.19 35.33 11.34
C GLU A 53 6.83 35.01 12.79
N LYS A 54 6.79 36.02 13.67
CA LYS A 54 6.40 35.83 15.08
C LYS A 54 4.94 35.40 15.23
N ILE A 55 4.03 36.00 14.49
CA ILE A 55 2.62 35.59 14.49
C ILE A 55 2.45 34.16 13.96
N ALA A 56 3.19 33.79 12.90
CA ALA A 56 3.22 32.43 12.38
C ALA A 56 3.74 31.42 13.41
N GLN A 57 4.86 31.74 14.10
CA GLN A 57 5.41 30.90 15.18
C GLN A 57 4.45 30.74 16.37
N LEU A 58 3.75 31.82 16.76
CA LEU A 58 2.74 31.74 17.81
C LEU A 58 1.57 30.83 17.41
N LYS A 59 1.08 30.96 16.18
CA LYS A 59 0.04 30.07 15.65
C LYS A 59 0.51 28.61 15.60
N ALA A 60 1.72 28.36 15.12
CA ALA A 60 2.32 27.04 15.09
C ALA A 60 2.45 26.43 16.51
N SER A 61 2.78 27.25 17.53
CA SER A 61 2.93 26.80 18.92
C SER A 61 1.62 26.37 19.60
N GLU A 62 0.48 26.78 19.06
CA GLU A 62 -0.85 26.43 19.61
C GLU A 62 -1.51 25.25 18.86
N LEU A 63 -1.02 24.88 17.68
CA LEU A 63 -1.61 23.84 16.84
C LEU A 63 -1.62 22.49 17.57
N LEU A 64 -2.79 21.86 17.67
CA LEU A 64 -2.93 20.52 18.22
C LEU A 64 -2.52 19.46 17.18
N PHE A 65 -1.99 18.34 17.65
CA PHE A 65 -1.61 17.24 16.76
C PHE A 65 -2.79 16.68 15.96
N THR A 66 -3.97 16.61 16.55
CA THR A 66 -5.18 16.16 15.85
C THR A 66 -5.57 17.07 14.70
N GLU A 67 -5.38 18.37 14.84
CA GLU A 67 -5.63 19.35 13.76
C GLU A 67 -4.61 19.21 12.64
N LEU A 68 -3.32 19.06 12.99
CA LEU A 68 -2.25 18.75 12.03
C LEU A 68 -2.54 17.46 11.25
N LEU A 69 -2.95 16.40 11.96
CA LEU A 69 -3.26 15.10 11.35
C LEU A 69 -4.39 15.22 10.33
N ASP A 70 -5.45 15.99 10.65
CA ASP A 70 -6.60 16.20 9.78
C ASP A 70 -6.24 17.03 8.54
N GLU A 71 -5.44 18.06 8.72
CA GLU A 71 -4.94 18.90 7.62
C GLU A 71 -4.05 18.09 6.69
N TRP A 72 -3.04 17.41 7.24
CA TRP A 72 -2.17 16.53 6.49
C TRP A 72 -2.94 15.42 5.76
N TRP A 73 -3.87 14.75 6.43
CA TRP A 73 -4.65 13.68 5.81
C TRP A 73 -5.52 14.19 4.67
N THR A 74 -6.09 15.39 4.82
CA THR A 74 -6.89 16.03 3.78
C THR A 74 -6.09 16.36 2.54
N PHE A 75 -4.81 16.70 2.70
CA PHE A 75 -3.85 16.87 1.63
C PHE A 75 -3.42 15.53 1.03
N TYR A 76 -2.90 14.63 1.86
CA TYR A 76 -2.26 13.38 1.45
C TYR A 76 -3.21 12.40 0.75
N LYS A 77 -4.49 12.32 1.19
CA LYS A 77 -5.48 11.45 0.54
C LYS A 77 -5.73 11.76 -0.93
N LYS A 78 -5.44 12.98 -1.41
CA LYS A 78 -5.60 13.38 -2.81
C LYS A 78 -4.57 12.71 -3.73
N GLU A 79 -3.41 12.35 -3.19
CA GLU A 79 -2.33 11.66 -3.91
C GLU A 79 -2.53 10.14 -3.96
N LEU A 80 -3.45 9.62 -3.16
CA LEU A 80 -3.65 8.19 -3.00
C LEU A 80 -4.76 7.64 -3.90
N LYS A 81 -4.61 6.38 -4.29
CA LYS A 81 -5.73 5.62 -4.87
C LYS A 81 -6.83 5.40 -3.83
N ARG A 82 -8.11 5.37 -4.27
CA ARG A 82 -9.29 5.14 -3.41
C ARG A 82 -9.11 3.95 -2.47
N SER A 83 -8.61 2.82 -2.97
CA SER A 83 -8.35 1.62 -2.16
C SER A 83 -7.30 1.83 -1.08
N SER A 84 -6.28 2.67 -1.33
CA SER A 84 -5.28 3.04 -0.33
C SER A 84 -5.88 3.93 0.76
N VAL A 85 -6.70 4.92 0.37
CA VAL A 85 -7.44 5.79 1.31
C VAL A 85 -8.32 4.93 2.22
N ALA A 86 -9.10 4.02 1.66
CA ALA A 86 -9.98 3.11 2.43
C ALA A 86 -9.17 2.23 3.41
N SER A 87 -8.02 1.70 2.96
CA SER A 87 -7.15 0.86 3.81
C SER A 87 -6.47 1.62 4.95
N LEU A 88 -6.15 2.90 4.75
CA LEU A 88 -5.43 3.72 5.75
C LEU A 88 -6.38 4.43 6.72
N ARG A 89 -7.65 4.62 6.34
CA ARG A 89 -8.64 5.34 7.17
C ARG A 89 -8.65 4.86 8.63
N GLY A 90 -8.76 3.55 8.85
CA GLY A 90 -8.79 3.00 10.20
C GLY A 90 -7.50 3.26 11.01
N ASN A 91 -6.33 3.30 10.34
CA ASN A 91 -5.08 3.66 11.01
C ASN A 91 -5.04 5.14 11.39
N ILE A 92 -5.55 6.02 10.52
CA ILE A 92 -5.61 7.47 10.79
C ILE A 92 -6.57 7.76 11.94
N GLU A 93 -7.74 7.12 11.97
CA GLU A 93 -8.72 7.24 13.05
C GLU A 93 -8.14 6.75 14.38
N GLU A 94 -7.47 5.58 14.39
CA GLU A 94 -6.78 5.07 15.57
C GLU A 94 -5.70 6.02 16.07
N ILE A 95 -4.85 6.57 15.19
CA ILE A 95 -3.84 7.56 15.57
C ILE A 95 -4.52 8.81 16.14
N ARG A 96 -5.61 9.29 15.54
CA ARG A 96 -6.37 10.44 16.05
C ARG A 96 -6.89 10.20 17.46
N GLU A 97 -7.36 9.00 17.77
CA GLU A 97 -7.97 8.65 19.05
C GLU A 97 -6.96 8.29 20.14
N THR A 98 -5.74 7.84 19.74
CA THR A 98 -4.78 7.27 20.69
C THR A 98 -3.48 8.04 20.81
N PHE A 99 -3.14 8.87 19.81
CA PHE A 99 -1.90 9.62 19.78
C PHE A 99 -2.16 11.13 19.83
N GLY A 100 -1.59 11.81 20.81
CA GLY A 100 -1.52 13.27 20.84
C GLY A 100 -2.84 14.00 21.07
N ILE A 101 -3.84 13.35 21.70
CA ILE A 101 -5.11 14.01 22.06
C ILE A 101 -4.84 15.21 22.97
N GLY A 102 -5.26 16.41 22.52
CA GLY A 102 -5.04 17.65 23.27
C GLY A 102 -3.58 18.08 23.42
N VAL A 103 -2.64 17.41 22.72
CA VAL A 103 -1.21 17.73 22.77
C VAL A 103 -0.84 18.66 21.63
N LYS A 104 -0.15 19.75 21.94
CA LYS A 104 0.39 20.66 20.93
C LYS A 104 1.53 20.00 20.16
N VAL A 105 1.57 20.21 18.84
CA VAL A 105 2.58 19.61 17.94
C VAL A 105 4.00 19.89 18.42
N VAL A 106 4.27 21.10 18.87
CA VAL A 106 5.60 21.54 19.35
C VAL A 106 6.08 20.82 20.63
N ASN A 107 5.17 20.20 21.39
CA ASN A 107 5.48 19.47 22.60
C ASN A 107 5.71 17.97 22.37
N ILE A 108 5.54 17.50 21.13
CA ILE A 108 5.76 16.09 20.80
C ILE A 108 7.23 15.88 20.47
N ASP A 109 7.93 15.24 21.40
CA ASP A 109 9.33 14.87 21.25
C ASP A 109 9.51 13.41 20.78
N PRO A 110 10.71 12.98 20.42
CA PRO A 110 10.98 11.60 20.01
C PRO A 110 10.64 10.55 21.08
N LYS A 111 10.72 10.92 22.36
CA LYS A 111 10.38 10.02 23.47
C LYS A 111 8.88 9.79 23.55
N TYR A 112 8.09 10.84 23.29
CA TYR A 112 6.62 10.72 23.20
C TYR A 112 6.20 9.73 22.13
N VAL A 113 6.78 9.86 20.91
CA VAL A 113 6.50 8.93 19.81
C VAL A 113 6.96 7.51 20.12
N GLN A 114 8.14 7.35 20.76
CA GLN A 114 8.65 6.05 21.15
C GLN A 114 7.71 5.36 22.16
N ASN A 115 7.31 6.07 23.20
CA ASN A 115 6.39 5.56 24.23
C ASN A 115 5.06 5.11 23.61
N TYR A 116 4.52 5.87 22.68
CA TYR A 116 3.31 5.47 21.95
C TYR A 116 3.49 4.13 21.22
N LEU A 117 4.56 4.00 20.43
CA LEU A 117 4.84 2.77 19.66
C LEU A 117 5.12 1.55 20.55
N ASP A 118 5.75 1.77 21.70
CA ASP A 118 6.06 0.69 22.66
C ASP A 118 4.79 0.18 23.35
N ASN A 119 3.88 1.09 23.70
CA ASN A 119 2.62 0.77 24.40
C ASN A 119 1.51 0.24 23.47
N LEU A 120 1.67 0.30 22.12
CA LEU A 120 0.70 -0.29 21.23
C LEU A 120 0.69 -1.82 21.36
N ASP A 121 -0.45 -2.39 21.74
CA ASP A 121 -0.66 -3.84 21.72
C ASP A 121 -1.20 -4.28 20.35
N CYS A 122 -0.31 -4.37 19.38
CA CYS A 122 -0.66 -4.78 18.02
C CYS A 122 0.53 -5.41 17.29
N SER A 123 0.25 -6.01 16.12
CA SER A 123 1.29 -6.60 15.30
C SER A 123 2.35 -5.59 14.88
N ARG A 124 3.59 -6.07 14.70
CA ARG A 124 4.71 -5.24 14.24
C ARG A 124 4.38 -4.47 12.95
N ASN A 125 3.74 -5.12 11.97
CA ASN A 125 3.37 -4.48 10.71
C ASN A 125 2.42 -3.29 10.92
N LYS A 126 1.55 -3.37 11.91
CA LYS A 126 0.67 -2.27 12.28
C LYS A 126 1.45 -1.14 12.95
N LYS A 127 2.40 -1.46 13.86
CA LYS A 127 3.31 -0.46 14.45
C LYS A 127 4.15 0.26 13.39
N GLU A 128 4.70 -0.48 12.40
CA GLU A 128 5.44 0.09 11.27
C GLU A 128 4.58 1.02 10.42
N ARG A 129 3.32 0.65 10.19
CA ARG A 129 2.36 1.47 9.45
C ARG A 129 2.02 2.76 10.22
N ASN A 130 1.71 2.67 11.51
CA ASN A 130 1.42 3.85 12.34
C ASN A 130 2.65 4.77 12.40
N LYS A 131 3.85 4.23 12.59
CA LYS A 131 5.09 5.02 12.53
C LYS A 131 5.27 5.71 11.18
N SER A 132 4.97 5.03 10.07
CA SER A 132 5.04 5.62 8.73
C SER A 132 4.07 6.78 8.56
N MET A 133 2.84 6.65 9.07
CA MET A 133 1.85 7.73 9.02
C MET A 133 2.28 8.93 9.87
N LEU A 134 2.78 8.68 11.08
CA LEU A 134 3.33 9.73 11.94
C LEU A 134 4.51 10.44 11.28
N ASN A 135 5.42 9.70 10.64
CA ASN A 135 6.53 10.29 9.89
C ASN A 135 6.05 11.24 8.79
N LEU A 136 5.06 10.81 8.00
CA LEU A 136 4.52 11.64 6.92
C LEU A 136 3.80 12.90 7.45
N ALA A 137 3.03 12.77 8.52
CA ALA A 137 2.35 13.89 9.14
C ALA A 137 3.34 14.92 9.73
N PHE A 138 4.40 14.45 10.41
CA PHE A 138 5.44 15.35 10.93
C PHE A 138 6.36 15.91 9.84
N ASP A 139 6.61 15.18 8.74
CA ASP A 139 7.34 15.74 7.58
C ASP A 139 6.53 16.88 6.93
N TYR A 140 5.21 16.76 6.88
CA TYR A 140 4.33 17.84 6.44
C TYR A 140 4.45 19.06 7.37
N ALA A 141 4.46 18.85 8.70
CA ALA A 141 4.65 19.92 9.67
C ALA A 141 6.01 20.61 9.56
N VAL A 142 7.08 19.85 9.27
CA VAL A 142 8.42 20.40 9.00
C VAL A 142 8.40 21.23 7.70
N GLY A 143 7.73 20.73 6.65
CA GLY A 143 7.60 21.44 5.38
C GLY A 143 6.82 22.76 5.46
N LEU A 144 6.00 22.93 6.50
CA LEU A 144 5.27 24.16 6.81
C LEU A 144 5.94 25.02 7.88
N ASP A 145 7.17 24.70 8.29
CA ASP A 145 7.91 25.42 9.36
C ASP A 145 7.18 25.44 10.72
N ILE A 146 6.24 24.51 10.96
CA ILE A 146 5.54 24.37 12.26
C ILE A 146 6.49 23.82 13.32
N ILE A 147 7.33 22.86 12.95
CA ILE A 147 8.40 22.28 13.77
C ILE A 147 9.70 22.22 12.97
N GLN A 148 10.84 22.21 13.67
CA GLN A 148 12.16 22.17 13.02
C GLN A 148 12.56 20.75 12.59
N ASP A 149 12.26 19.76 13.42
CA ASP A 149 12.65 18.36 13.25
C ASP A 149 11.44 17.44 13.36
N ASN A 150 11.46 16.33 12.61
CA ASN A 150 10.46 15.27 12.70
C ASN A 150 10.77 14.33 13.88
N PRO A 151 9.96 14.32 14.96
CA PRO A 151 10.21 13.48 16.12
C PRO A 151 10.05 11.98 15.84
N ALA A 152 9.22 11.60 14.88
CA ALA A 152 8.95 10.20 14.55
C ALA A 152 10.12 9.51 13.81
N ARG A 153 11.00 10.26 13.17
CA ARG A 153 12.19 9.70 12.51
C ARG A 153 13.16 9.04 13.48
N ARG A 154 13.27 9.57 14.70
CA ARG A 154 14.19 9.06 15.74
C ARG A 154 13.61 7.86 16.49
N ALA A 155 12.31 7.67 16.50
CA ALA A 155 11.67 6.51 17.12
C ALA A 155 12.08 5.21 16.39
N LYS A 156 12.30 4.13 17.14
CA LYS A 156 12.78 2.84 16.63
C LYS A 156 11.84 1.72 17.03
N LEU A 157 11.58 0.82 16.12
CA LEU A 157 10.93 -0.44 16.43
C LEU A 157 11.99 -1.52 16.63
N PRO A 158 11.87 -2.38 17.67
CA PRO A 158 12.83 -3.44 17.92
C PRO A 158 13.04 -4.31 16.68
N ARG A 159 14.28 -4.68 16.38
CA ARG A 159 14.55 -5.62 15.28
C ARG A 159 14.04 -7.00 15.66
N VAL A 160 13.18 -7.57 14.81
CA VAL A 160 12.78 -8.98 14.96
C VAL A 160 13.91 -9.85 14.46
N LYS A 161 14.44 -10.69 15.36
CA LYS A 161 15.33 -11.77 14.94
C LYS A 161 14.48 -12.82 14.24
N LYS A 162 14.84 -13.18 13.01
CA LYS A 162 14.19 -14.29 12.30
C LYS A 162 14.46 -15.57 13.05
N THR A 163 13.41 -16.30 13.39
CA THR A 163 13.48 -17.61 14.02
C THR A 163 13.50 -18.71 12.96
N LEU A 164 13.86 -19.94 13.35
CA LEU A 164 13.74 -21.11 12.47
C LEU A 164 12.28 -21.31 11.97
N GLU A 165 11.30 -20.94 12.79
CA GLU A 165 9.90 -20.96 12.40
C GLU A 165 9.57 -19.95 11.30
N ASP A 166 10.20 -18.77 11.32
CA ASP A 166 10.03 -17.77 10.26
C ASP A 166 10.59 -18.27 8.92
N TRP A 167 11.67 -19.06 8.96
CA TRP A 167 12.21 -19.73 7.77
C TRP A 167 11.27 -20.81 7.26
N LYS A 168 10.72 -21.66 8.13
CA LYS A 168 9.72 -22.67 7.76
C LYS A 168 8.46 -22.03 7.16
N LYS A 169 7.94 -20.94 7.76
CA LYS A 169 6.82 -20.17 7.19
C LYS A 169 7.12 -19.55 5.83
N ALA A 170 8.37 -19.35 5.49
CA ALA A 170 8.77 -18.89 4.17
C ALA A 170 8.71 -20.02 3.12
N GLU A 171 9.02 -21.26 3.51
CA GLU A 171 8.85 -22.47 2.68
C GLU A 171 7.37 -22.82 2.43
N GLU A 172 6.45 -22.37 3.31
CA GLU A 172 5.01 -22.61 3.22
C GLU A 172 4.27 -21.69 2.23
N LYS A 173 4.97 -20.90 1.44
CA LYS A 173 4.34 -19.90 0.57
C LYS A 173 3.92 -20.39 -0.80
N TYR A 174 4.21 -21.61 -1.18
CA TYR A 174 3.82 -22.21 -2.45
C TYR A 174 3.22 -23.61 -2.24
N LEU A 175 2.48 -24.08 -3.24
CA LEU A 175 1.87 -25.42 -3.24
C LEU A 175 2.73 -26.37 -4.07
N GLU A 176 2.97 -27.56 -3.51
CA GLU A 176 3.53 -28.68 -4.26
C GLU A 176 2.48 -29.26 -5.22
N GLU A 177 2.90 -30.14 -6.12
CA GLU A 177 2.00 -30.67 -7.15
C GLU A 177 0.91 -31.58 -6.56
N ASP A 178 1.24 -32.32 -5.52
CA ASP A 178 0.35 -33.18 -4.74
C ASP A 178 -0.65 -32.40 -3.90
N GLU A 179 -0.40 -31.12 -3.60
CA GLU A 179 -1.31 -30.23 -2.89
C GLU A 179 -2.26 -29.47 -3.85
N ILE A 180 -1.73 -28.92 -4.96
CA ILE A 180 -2.53 -28.08 -5.86
C ILE A 180 -3.55 -28.89 -6.67
N LYS A 181 -3.18 -30.09 -7.14
CA LYS A 181 -4.08 -30.93 -7.96
C LYS A 181 -5.34 -31.35 -7.22
N PRO A 182 -5.29 -31.90 -5.98
CA PRO A 182 -6.50 -32.23 -5.21
C PRO A 182 -7.34 -30.99 -4.89
N LEU A 183 -6.71 -29.85 -4.57
CA LEU A 183 -7.41 -28.59 -4.28
C LEU A 183 -8.21 -28.10 -5.49
N LEU A 184 -7.62 -28.08 -6.67
CA LEU A 184 -8.30 -27.70 -7.91
C LEU A 184 -9.44 -28.69 -8.23
N LYS A 185 -9.20 -29.99 -8.11
CA LYS A 185 -10.21 -31.03 -8.31
C LYS A 185 -11.43 -30.84 -7.39
N GLU A 186 -11.20 -30.50 -6.11
CA GLU A 186 -12.30 -30.25 -5.17
C GLU A 186 -13.06 -28.95 -5.48
N LEU A 187 -12.40 -27.91 -5.98
CA LEU A 187 -13.07 -26.69 -6.45
C LEU A 187 -13.96 -26.97 -7.67
N TYR A 188 -13.51 -27.78 -8.63
CA TYR A 188 -14.26 -28.14 -9.82
C TYR A 188 -15.44 -29.06 -9.54
N ARG A 189 -15.38 -29.85 -8.48
CA ARG A 189 -16.41 -30.89 -8.15
C ARG A 189 -17.81 -30.31 -7.94
N ARG A 190 -17.92 -29.03 -7.54
CA ARG A 190 -19.19 -28.40 -7.20
C ARG A 190 -19.53 -27.24 -8.13
N PRO A 191 -20.77 -27.18 -8.67
CA PRO A 191 -21.18 -26.06 -9.53
C PRO A 191 -21.00 -24.68 -8.88
N SER A 192 -21.18 -24.59 -7.55
CA SER A 192 -21.01 -23.32 -6.80
C SER A 192 -19.56 -22.83 -6.70
N THR A 193 -18.56 -23.71 -6.84
CA THR A 193 -17.15 -23.38 -6.79
C THR A 193 -16.43 -23.53 -8.12
N TYR A 194 -17.11 -24.02 -9.16
CA TYR A 194 -16.52 -24.31 -10.47
C TYR A 194 -15.81 -23.06 -11.06
N ARG A 195 -16.50 -21.91 -11.12
CA ARG A 195 -15.90 -20.65 -11.59
C ARG A 195 -14.71 -20.20 -10.75
N LEU A 196 -14.69 -20.54 -9.46
CA LEU A 196 -13.56 -20.27 -8.56
C LEU A 196 -12.39 -21.23 -8.83
N GLY A 197 -12.69 -22.47 -9.26
CA GLY A 197 -11.70 -23.42 -9.77
C GLY A 197 -11.00 -22.91 -11.02
N LEU A 198 -11.77 -22.41 -12.00
CA LEU A 198 -11.23 -21.77 -13.21
C LEU A 198 -10.33 -20.57 -12.87
N LEU A 199 -10.74 -19.73 -11.91
CA LEU A 199 -9.91 -18.60 -11.45
C LEU A 199 -8.63 -19.08 -10.76
N ALA A 200 -8.70 -20.08 -9.90
CA ALA A 200 -7.52 -20.63 -9.20
C ALA A 200 -6.52 -21.24 -10.19
N GLU A 201 -7.00 -22.04 -11.13
CA GLU A 201 -6.18 -22.65 -12.18
C GLU A 201 -5.55 -21.56 -13.08
N PHE A 202 -6.34 -20.58 -13.52
CA PHE A 202 -5.85 -19.47 -14.33
C PHE A 202 -4.72 -18.69 -13.62
N ILE A 203 -4.90 -18.32 -12.35
CA ILE A 203 -3.85 -17.61 -11.59
C ILE A 203 -2.61 -18.50 -11.44
N SER A 204 -2.76 -19.84 -11.30
CA SER A 204 -1.64 -20.77 -11.18
C SER A 204 -0.83 -20.93 -12.48
N LEU A 205 -1.43 -20.68 -13.64
CA LEU A 205 -0.81 -20.73 -14.96
C LEU A 205 -0.26 -19.38 -15.41
N ASN A 206 -1.01 -18.32 -15.19
CA ASN A 206 -0.65 -16.97 -15.62
C ASN A 206 0.25 -16.23 -14.64
N GLY A 207 -0.01 -16.38 -13.34
CA GLY A 207 0.69 -15.68 -12.26
C GLY A 207 0.21 -14.25 -12.01
N CYS A 208 -0.90 -13.81 -12.60
CA CYS A 208 -1.48 -12.50 -12.33
C CYS A 208 -2.02 -12.36 -10.90
N ARG A 209 -2.19 -11.13 -10.43
CA ARG A 209 -2.89 -10.88 -9.16
C ARG A 209 -4.39 -11.10 -9.34
N ILE A 210 -5.10 -11.52 -8.29
CA ILE A 210 -6.56 -11.73 -8.38
C ILE A 210 -7.29 -10.49 -8.89
N GLY A 211 -6.89 -9.27 -8.45
CA GLY A 211 -7.49 -8.04 -8.94
C GLY A 211 -7.22 -7.76 -10.43
N GLU A 212 -6.09 -8.24 -10.97
CA GLU A 212 -5.79 -8.21 -12.40
C GLU A 212 -6.67 -9.24 -13.15
N ALA A 213 -6.75 -10.48 -12.63
CA ALA A 213 -7.56 -11.54 -13.25
C ALA A 213 -9.05 -11.16 -13.37
N VAL A 214 -9.66 -10.67 -12.28
CA VAL A 214 -11.09 -10.32 -12.28
C VAL A 214 -11.41 -9.03 -13.06
N SER A 215 -10.39 -8.32 -13.53
CA SER A 215 -10.54 -7.15 -14.43
C SER A 215 -10.32 -7.48 -15.90
N ILE A 216 -10.15 -8.77 -16.25
CA ILE A 216 -10.00 -9.20 -17.65
C ILE A 216 -11.36 -9.14 -18.35
N GLU A 217 -11.36 -8.46 -19.52
CA GLU A 217 -12.48 -8.31 -20.44
C GLU A 217 -12.23 -9.15 -21.71
N PRO A 218 -13.26 -9.53 -22.48
CA PRO A 218 -13.08 -10.28 -23.74
C PRO A 218 -12.10 -9.62 -24.72
N CYS A 219 -12.07 -8.30 -24.77
CA CYS A 219 -11.16 -7.54 -25.65
C CYS A 219 -9.68 -7.58 -25.22
N ASN A 220 -9.37 -8.11 -24.03
CA ASN A 220 -8.01 -8.16 -23.52
C ASN A 220 -7.21 -9.36 -24.01
N TYR A 221 -7.83 -10.31 -24.71
CA TYR A 221 -7.11 -11.46 -25.24
C TYR A 221 -7.40 -11.70 -26.71
N GLU A 222 -6.42 -12.24 -27.40
CA GLU A 222 -6.52 -12.68 -28.81
C GLU A 222 -6.30 -14.18 -28.92
N SER A 223 -7.29 -14.90 -29.39
CA SER A 223 -7.28 -16.36 -29.47
C SER A 223 -6.22 -16.91 -30.43
N LYS A 224 -5.99 -16.26 -31.58
CA LYS A 224 -5.04 -16.75 -32.61
C LYS A 224 -3.59 -16.64 -32.17
N SER A 225 -3.20 -15.48 -31.64
CA SER A 225 -1.85 -15.23 -31.15
C SER A 225 -1.63 -15.71 -29.72
N ARG A 226 -2.69 -16.06 -29.02
CA ARG A 226 -2.68 -16.37 -27.57
C ARG A 226 -2.07 -15.28 -26.70
N ILE A 227 -2.20 -14.03 -27.12
CA ILE A 227 -1.72 -12.88 -26.36
C ILE A 227 -2.83 -12.43 -25.40
N LEU A 228 -2.47 -12.23 -24.14
CA LEU A 228 -3.30 -11.61 -23.11
C LEU A 228 -2.67 -10.32 -22.63
N GLN A 229 -3.42 -9.24 -22.68
CA GLN A 229 -3.05 -7.91 -22.18
C GLN A 229 -3.56 -7.70 -20.75
N LEU A 230 -2.65 -7.58 -19.80
CA LEU A 230 -2.97 -7.25 -18.41
C LEU A 230 -2.65 -5.78 -18.17
N HIS A 231 -3.67 -4.93 -18.06
CA HIS A 231 -3.49 -3.48 -17.97
C HIS A 231 -4.41 -2.79 -16.97
N GLY A 232 -4.92 -3.51 -15.99
CA GLY A 232 -5.80 -2.96 -14.99
C GLY A 232 -5.87 -3.79 -13.73
N THR A 233 -6.57 -3.27 -12.76
CA THR A 233 -7.00 -3.98 -11.56
C THR A 233 -8.41 -3.53 -11.20
N PHE A 234 -9.24 -4.45 -10.75
CA PHE A 234 -10.60 -4.14 -10.34
C PHE A 234 -10.58 -3.41 -8.98
N ASP A 235 -11.06 -2.18 -8.95
CA ASP A 235 -11.26 -1.42 -7.72
C ASP A 235 -12.72 -1.63 -7.24
N HIS A 236 -12.85 -2.15 -6.03
CA HIS A 236 -14.12 -2.47 -5.39
C HIS A 236 -14.38 -1.63 -4.14
N THR A 237 -13.71 -0.49 -4.01
CA THR A 237 -13.81 0.38 -2.83
C THR A 237 -15.26 0.83 -2.55
N GLU A 238 -16.04 1.01 -3.61
CA GLU A 238 -17.48 1.32 -3.55
C GLU A 238 -18.39 0.06 -3.62
N GLY A 239 -17.80 -1.10 -3.35
CA GLY A 239 -18.46 -2.39 -3.47
C GLY A 239 -18.30 -3.03 -4.85
N TYR A 240 -18.40 -4.35 -4.92
CA TYR A 240 -18.16 -5.10 -6.15
C TYR A 240 -19.19 -4.83 -7.27
N ARG A 241 -20.39 -4.39 -6.93
CA ARG A 241 -21.41 -4.03 -7.93
C ARG A 241 -21.15 -2.68 -8.59
N ASN A 242 -20.46 -1.79 -7.91
CA ASN A 242 -20.14 -0.44 -8.38
C ASN A 242 -18.64 -0.28 -8.65
N GLY A 243 -17.90 -1.40 -8.58
CA GLY A 243 -16.47 -1.41 -8.86
C GLY A 243 -16.19 -1.22 -10.34
N GLU A 244 -15.01 -0.73 -10.62
CA GLU A 244 -14.53 -0.45 -11.97
C GLU A 244 -13.05 -0.86 -12.15
N LYS A 245 -12.66 -1.06 -13.40
CA LYS A 245 -11.26 -1.29 -13.75
C LYS A 245 -10.49 0.02 -13.65
N THR A 246 -9.42 0.01 -12.89
CA THR A 246 -8.53 1.16 -12.72
C THR A 246 -7.15 0.85 -13.28
N ALA A 247 -6.41 1.90 -13.66
CA ALA A 247 -5.03 1.75 -14.11
C ALA A 247 -4.16 1.03 -13.07
N PRO A 248 -3.18 0.23 -13.47
CA PRO A 248 -2.28 -0.44 -12.56
C PRO A 248 -1.45 0.55 -11.72
N LYS A 249 -0.89 0.08 -10.60
CA LYS A 249 -0.07 0.93 -9.70
C LYS A 249 1.31 1.28 -10.29
N THR A 250 1.82 0.43 -11.18
CA THR A 250 3.16 0.59 -11.78
C THR A 250 3.11 0.21 -13.25
N LEU A 251 4.00 0.79 -14.05
CA LEU A 251 4.16 0.41 -15.46
C LEU A 251 4.48 -1.07 -15.65
N ALA A 252 5.24 -1.69 -14.75
CA ALA A 252 5.54 -3.13 -14.80
C ALA A 252 4.29 -4.03 -14.64
N SER A 253 3.19 -3.50 -14.11
CA SER A 253 1.91 -4.20 -14.05
C SER A 253 1.15 -4.16 -15.37
N TYR A 254 1.54 -3.29 -16.29
CA TYR A 254 1.05 -3.27 -17.67
C TYR A 254 1.93 -4.19 -18.50
N ARG A 255 1.40 -5.33 -18.92
CA ARG A 255 2.17 -6.35 -19.64
C ARG A 255 1.32 -7.19 -20.57
N GLU A 256 1.97 -7.75 -21.56
CA GLU A 256 1.44 -8.81 -22.39
C GLU A 256 2.02 -10.16 -21.95
N THR A 257 1.20 -11.19 -21.95
CA THR A 257 1.63 -12.56 -21.67
C THR A 257 1.14 -13.50 -22.77
N ILE A 258 2.00 -14.42 -23.19
CA ILE A 258 1.60 -15.51 -24.07
C ILE A 258 0.89 -16.56 -23.21
N MET A 259 -0.36 -16.87 -23.56
CA MET A 259 -1.16 -17.86 -22.87
C MET A 259 -0.80 -19.29 -23.30
N THR A 260 -0.88 -20.20 -22.34
CA THR A 260 -0.97 -21.63 -22.64
C THR A 260 -2.32 -21.97 -23.28
N SER A 261 -2.44 -23.12 -23.92
CA SER A 261 -3.76 -23.57 -24.47
C SER A 261 -4.81 -23.63 -23.37
N ARG A 262 -4.42 -24.09 -22.16
CA ARG A 262 -5.36 -24.19 -21.03
C ARG A 262 -5.82 -22.82 -20.49
N GLU A 263 -4.95 -21.82 -20.46
CA GLU A 263 -5.37 -20.45 -20.11
C GLU A 263 -6.41 -19.91 -21.10
N LEU A 264 -6.20 -20.14 -22.40
CA LEU A 264 -7.16 -19.74 -23.44
C LEU A 264 -8.49 -20.48 -23.29
N GLU A 265 -8.48 -21.80 -23.10
CA GLU A 265 -9.69 -22.59 -22.84
C GLU A 265 -10.50 -22.06 -21.66
N ILE A 266 -9.83 -21.70 -20.55
CA ILE A 266 -10.47 -21.14 -19.37
C ILE A 266 -11.19 -19.83 -19.70
N LEU A 267 -10.56 -18.92 -20.47
CA LEU A 267 -11.17 -17.64 -20.84
C LEU A 267 -12.37 -17.84 -21.77
N GLN A 268 -12.27 -18.74 -22.75
CA GLN A 268 -13.35 -19.08 -23.67
C GLN A 268 -14.53 -19.76 -22.95
N GLU A 269 -14.24 -20.65 -22.00
CA GLU A 269 -15.25 -21.32 -21.18
C GLU A 269 -16.02 -20.28 -20.32
N LEU A 270 -15.30 -19.34 -19.69
CA LEU A 270 -15.92 -18.27 -18.92
C LEU A 270 -16.77 -17.35 -19.79
N GLU A 271 -16.31 -17.01 -20.98
CA GLU A 271 -17.06 -16.20 -21.93
C GLU A 271 -18.38 -16.91 -22.33
N PHE A 272 -18.30 -18.18 -22.67
CA PHE A 272 -19.50 -19.00 -22.96
C PHE A 272 -20.43 -19.09 -21.75
N MET A 273 -19.91 -19.35 -20.55
CA MET A 273 -20.71 -19.41 -19.32
C MET A 273 -21.38 -18.07 -18.99
N ASN A 274 -20.70 -16.96 -19.24
CA ASN A 274 -21.25 -15.63 -19.00
C ASN A 274 -22.37 -15.30 -19.98
N GLU A 275 -22.21 -15.64 -21.25
CA GLU A 275 -23.25 -15.45 -22.27
C GLU A 275 -24.49 -16.31 -21.97
N LEU A 276 -24.30 -17.54 -21.52
CA LEU A 276 -25.40 -18.42 -21.09
C LEU A 276 -26.19 -17.81 -19.92
N GLU A 277 -25.48 -17.36 -18.87
CA GLU A 277 -26.10 -16.73 -17.70
C GLU A 277 -26.81 -15.42 -18.07
N LYS A 278 -26.21 -14.60 -18.95
CA LYS A 278 -26.81 -13.36 -19.45
C LYS A 278 -28.17 -13.61 -20.12
N ASN A 279 -28.28 -14.70 -20.86
CA ASN A 279 -29.51 -15.06 -21.57
C ASN A 279 -30.54 -15.78 -20.71
N THR A 280 -30.15 -16.42 -19.58
CA THR A 280 -31.04 -17.25 -18.78
C THR A 280 -31.31 -16.72 -17.37
N ASN A 281 -30.42 -15.91 -16.82
CA ASN A 281 -30.50 -15.43 -15.44
C ASN A 281 -30.96 -13.96 -15.39
N HIS A 282 -32.19 -13.71 -15.04
CA HIS A 282 -32.77 -12.36 -14.91
C HIS A 282 -32.08 -11.45 -13.88
N ARG A 283 -31.21 -12.02 -12.98
CA ARG A 283 -30.43 -11.29 -12.01
C ARG A 283 -29.02 -10.96 -12.53
N TYR A 284 -28.70 -11.40 -13.74
CA TYR A 284 -27.37 -11.17 -14.33
C TYR A 284 -27.17 -9.69 -14.60
N ARG A 285 -26.05 -9.16 -14.13
CA ARG A 285 -25.59 -7.80 -14.41
C ARG A 285 -24.34 -7.90 -15.25
N ASP A 286 -24.44 -7.57 -16.52
CA ASP A 286 -23.28 -7.54 -17.38
C ASP A 286 -22.38 -6.36 -17.02
N MET A 287 -21.18 -6.66 -16.50
CA MET A 287 -20.15 -5.68 -16.18
C MET A 287 -18.97 -5.76 -17.15
N GLY A 288 -19.04 -6.61 -18.17
CA GLY A 288 -18.03 -6.76 -19.22
C GLY A 288 -16.80 -7.59 -18.82
N TYR A 289 -16.75 -8.18 -17.62
CA TYR A 289 -15.61 -8.97 -17.17
C TYR A 289 -15.82 -10.47 -17.33
N LEU A 290 -14.72 -11.23 -17.49
CA LEU A 290 -14.77 -12.69 -17.65
C LEU A 290 -14.91 -13.43 -16.33
N PHE A 291 -14.08 -13.12 -15.34
CA PHE A 291 -14.07 -13.81 -14.05
C PHE A 291 -15.18 -13.30 -13.12
N THR A 292 -16.40 -13.67 -13.41
CA THR A 292 -17.59 -13.24 -12.67
C THR A 292 -18.27 -14.40 -11.93
N THR A 293 -19.13 -14.06 -10.99
CA THR A 293 -20.14 -14.97 -10.43
C THR A 293 -21.22 -15.24 -11.47
N LYS A 294 -22.12 -16.21 -11.22
CA LYS A 294 -23.30 -16.46 -12.05
C LYS A 294 -24.23 -15.25 -12.22
N ASN A 295 -24.08 -14.22 -11.40
CA ASN A 295 -24.85 -12.98 -11.50
C ASN A 295 -24.09 -11.85 -12.25
N GLY A 296 -22.97 -12.15 -12.92
CA GLY A 296 -22.21 -11.18 -13.73
C GLY A 296 -21.34 -10.22 -12.92
N VAL A 297 -21.30 -10.33 -11.59
CA VAL A 297 -20.47 -9.49 -10.73
C VAL A 297 -19.09 -10.13 -10.57
N PRO A 298 -17.98 -9.38 -10.69
CA PRO A 298 -16.64 -9.90 -10.51
C PRO A 298 -16.44 -10.67 -9.21
N ILE A 299 -15.67 -11.77 -9.29
CA ILE A 299 -15.41 -12.64 -8.14
C ILE A 299 -14.68 -11.87 -7.04
N GLN A 300 -15.25 -11.91 -5.84
CA GLN A 300 -14.71 -11.22 -4.67
C GLN A 300 -13.53 -11.98 -4.07
N THR A 301 -12.44 -11.30 -3.77
CA THR A 301 -11.24 -11.88 -3.16
C THR A 301 -11.54 -12.64 -1.85
N ASN A 302 -12.38 -12.07 -0.99
CA ASN A 302 -12.76 -12.71 0.28
C ASN A 302 -13.58 -13.98 0.07
N SER A 303 -14.52 -13.95 -0.87
CA SER A 303 -15.32 -15.13 -1.23
C SER A 303 -14.45 -16.23 -1.85
N PHE A 304 -13.50 -15.86 -2.69
CA PHE A 304 -12.51 -16.77 -3.25
C PHE A 304 -11.66 -17.43 -2.16
N ASN A 305 -11.07 -16.63 -1.26
CA ASN A 305 -10.24 -17.15 -0.17
C ASN A 305 -11.06 -18.06 0.80
N LEU A 306 -12.33 -17.71 1.06
CA LEU A 306 -13.22 -18.55 1.87
C LEU A 306 -13.53 -19.89 1.18
N ALA A 307 -13.73 -19.87 -0.14
CA ALA A 307 -13.96 -21.09 -0.91
C ALA A 307 -12.72 -21.99 -0.93
N LEU A 308 -11.51 -21.43 -1.05
CA LEU A 308 -10.26 -22.18 -0.92
C LEU A 308 -10.18 -22.88 0.45
N LYS A 309 -10.46 -22.14 1.53
CA LYS A 309 -10.46 -22.70 2.88
C LYS A 309 -11.45 -23.86 3.00
N LYS A 310 -12.70 -23.68 2.55
CA LYS A 310 -13.72 -24.71 2.57
C LYS A 310 -13.40 -25.90 1.65
N ALA A 311 -12.74 -25.69 0.51
CA ALA A 311 -12.28 -26.78 -0.34
C ALA A 311 -11.19 -27.59 0.36
N ASN A 312 -10.24 -26.92 0.99
CA ASN A 312 -9.17 -27.57 1.76
C ASN A 312 -9.69 -28.43 2.92
N GLU A 313 -10.70 -27.93 3.66
CA GLU A 313 -11.33 -28.67 4.77
C GLU A 313 -12.00 -29.99 4.32
N ARG A 314 -12.20 -30.17 3.01
CA ARG A 314 -12.82 -31.39 2.43
C ARG A 314 -11.82 -32.34 1.79
N LEU A 315 -10.54 -32.00 1.76
CA LEU A 315 -9.48 -32.89 1.30
C LEU A 315 -9.24 -33.99 2.34
N GLU A 316 -8.83 -35.16 1.88
CA GLU A 316 -8.40 -36.28 2.76
C GLU A 316 -7.19 -35.83 3.59
N ASP A 317 -6.21 -35.18 2.94
CA ASP A 317 -5.06 -34.56 3.57
C ASP A 317 -5.16 -33.02 3.44
N PRO A 318 -5.69 -32.31 4.44
CA PRO A 318 -5.78 -30.87 4.39
C PRO A 318 -4.43 -30.17 4.36
N ILE A 319 -4.27 -29.23 3.45
CA ILE A 319 -3.07 -28.42 3.30
C ILE A 319 -2.92 -27.52 4.53
N THR A 320 -1.79 -27.60 5.22
CA THR A 320 -1.51 -26.81 6.43
C THR A 320 -1.12 -25.35 6.12
N LYS A 321 -0.75 -25.07 4.87
CA LYS A 321 -0.33 -23.74 4.39
C LYS A 321 -1.51 -22.78 4.34
N LYS A 322 -1.24 -21.49 4.53
CA LYS A 322 -2.26 -20.44 4.43
C LYS A 322 -2.72 -20.25 2.99
N LEU A 323 -3.88 -20.75 2.65
CA LEU A 323 -4.47 -20.64 1.31
C LEU A 323 -5.07 -19.24 1.08
N THR A 324 -4.52 -18.53 0.12
CA THR A 324 -5.02 -17.24 -0.41
C THR A 324 -4.77 -17.18 -1.91
N SER A 325 -5.38 -16.24 -2.61
CA SER A 325 -5.13 -16.05 -4.04
C SER A 325 -3.65 -15.89 -4.41
N HIS A 326 -2.84 -15.35 -3.51
CA HIS A 326 -1.41 -15.16 -3.74
C HIS A 326 -0.60 -16.46 -3.78
N ILE A 327 -1.09 -17.54 -3.13
CA ILE A 327 -0.34 -18.82 -3.09
C ILE A 327 -0.16 -19.41 -4.49
N PHE A 328 -1.15 -19.29 -5.37
CA PHE A 328 -1.07 -19.78 -6.76
C PHE A 328 0.00 -19.06 -7.57
N ARG A 329 0.11 -17.75 -7.39
CA ARG A 329 1.15 -16.95 -8.01
C ARG A 329 2.55 -17.32 -7.48
N HIS A 330 2.69 -17.54 -6.19
CA HIS A 330 3.94 -18.00 -5.59
C HIS A 330 4.31 -19.40 -6.11
N THR A 331 3.33 -20.30 -6.25
CA THR A 331 3.49 -21.64 -6.84
C THR A 331 4.05 -21.54 -8.26
N LEU A 332 3.50 -20.67 -9.11
CA LEU A 332 4.03 -20.48 -10.47
C LEU A 332 5.49 -20.00 -10.44
N ILE A 333 5.80 -18.98 -9.61
CA ILE A 333 7.18 -18.45 -9.50
C ILE A 333 8.15 -19.57 -9.09
N SER A 334 7.78 -20.38 -8.08
CA SER A 334 8.60 -21.51 -7.62
C SER A 334 8.78 -22.56 -8.71
N ARG A 335 7.73 -22.94 -9.42
CA ARG A 335 7.80 -23.89 -10.53
C ARG A 335 8.67 -23.41 -11.71
N LEU A 336 8.58 -22.13 -12.06
CA LEU A 336 9.44 -21.55 -13.10
C LEU A 336 10.90 -21.51 -12.65
N ALA A 337 11.16 -21.22 -11.37
CA ALA A 337 12.50 -21.27 -10.79
C ALA A 337 13.07 -22.70 -10.80
N GLU A 338 12.28 -23.72 -10.45
CA GLU A 338 12.65 -25.14 -10.53
C GLU A 338 13.05 -25.59 -11.92
N ASN A 339 12.44 -24.99 -12.94
CA ASN A 339 12.75 -25.26 -14.34
C ASN A 339 13.83 -24.30 -14.89
N ASN A 340 14.61 -23.67 -14.03
CA ASN A 340 15.73 -22.79 -14.37
C ASN A 340 15.36 -21.60 -15.29
N VAL A 341 14.09 -21.14 -15.25
CA VAL A 341 13.69 -19.94 -15.97
C VAL A 341 14.38 -18.72 -15.36
N PRO A 342 15.02 -17.85 -16.16
CA PRO A 342 15.71 -16.67 -15.63
C PRO A 342 14.80 -15.78 -14.80
N LEU A 343 15.31 -15.27 -13.68
CA LEU A 343 14.58 -14.41 -12.74
C LEU A 343 13.89 -13.23 -13.43
N LYS A 344 14.57 -12.60 -14.41
CA LYS A 344 14.02 -11.47 -15.19
C LYS A 344 12.76 -11.87 -15.97
N SER A 345 12.77 -13.02 -16.64
CA SER A 345 11.62 -13.53 -17.40
C SER A 345 10.44 -13.86 -16.48
N ILE A 346 10.72 -14.40 -15.27
CA ILE A 346 9.69 -14.63 -14.27
C ILE A 346 9.09 -13.30 -13.81
N MET A 347 9.92 -12.29 -13.54
CA MET A 347 9.45 -10.95 -13.12
C MET A 347 8.58 -10.30 -14.19
N GLU A 348 8.96 -10.38 -15.45
CA GLU A 348 8.20 -9.86 -16.59
C GLU A 348 6.83 -10.54 -16.67
N ARG A 349 6.78 -11.89 -16.63
CA ARG A 349 5.53 -12.64 -16.70
C ARG A 349 4.58 -12.29 -15.55
N VAL A 350 5.08 -12.22 -14.34
CA VAL A 350 4.22 -11.93 -13.18
C VAL A 350 3.98 -10.44 -12.94
N GLY A 351 4.75 -9.54 -13.55
CA GLY A 351 4.64 -8.08 -13.36
C GLY A 351 5.13 -7.62 -11.98
N HIS A 352 6.34 -8.01 -11.59
CA HIS A 352 7.03 -7.48 -10.43
C HIS A 352 8.01 -6.38 -10.85
N ALA A 353 7.78 -5.16 -10.34
CA ALA A 353 8.70 -4.04 -10.55
C ALA A 353 9.98 -4.17 -9.71
N ASP A 354 9.89 -4.79 -8.53
CA ASP A 354 11.01 -5.00 -7.61
C ASP A 354 11.44 -6.47 -7.60
N ALA A 355 12.71 -6.70 -7.89
CA ALA A 355 13.32 -8.02 -7.85
C ALA A 355 13.26 -8.67 -6.46
N LYS A 356 13.22 -7.89 -5.36
CA LYS A 356 13.27 -8.38 -3.99
C LYS A 356 12.16 -9.40 -3.70
N THR A 357 10.94 -9.14 -4.15
CA THR A 357 9.81 -10.05 -3.92
C THR A 357 9.95 -11.36 -4.69
N THR A 358 10.35 -11.31 -5.98
CA THR A 358 10.56 -12.52 -6.79
C THR A 358 11.80 -13.27 -6.33
N ALA A 359 12.89 -12.56 -6.01
CA ALA A 359 14.13 -13.15 -5.53
C ALA A 359 13.92 -13.89 -4.19
N GLN A 360 13.11 -13.36 -3.29
CA GLN A 360 12.77 -14.07 -2.04
C GLN A 360 12.09 -15.41 -2.28
N ILE A 361 11.24 -15.51 -3.29
CA ILE A 361 10.58 -16.78 -3.67
C ILE A 361 11.54 -17.66 -4.46
N TYR A 362 12.28 -17.07 -5.41
CA TYR A 362 13.27 -17.76 -6.24
C TYR A 362 14.40 -18.39 -5.44
N THR A 363 14.81 -17.76 -4.32
CA THR A 363 15.85 -18.29 -3.42
C THR A 363 15.33 -19.38 -2.46
N HIS A 364 14.01 -19.61 -2.40
CA HIS A 364 13.48 -20.78 -1.72
C HIS A 364 13.76 -22.02 -2.58
N VAL A 365 14.80 -22.73 -2.17
CA VAL A 365 15.20 -23.99 -2.80
C VAL A 365 14.12 -25.01 -2.54
N THR A 366 13.40 -25.41 -3.59
CA THR A 366 12.38 -26.46 -3.50
C THR A 366 13.01 -27.81 -3.17
N LYS A 367 12.18 -28.76 -2.72
CA LYS A 367 12.67 -30.14 -2.46
C LYS A 367 13.36 -30.73 -3.70
N LYS A 368 12.79 -30.47 -4.89
CA LYS A 368 13.33 -30.92 -6.18
C LYS A 368 14.70 -30.32 -6.50
N MET A 369 14.91 -29.04 -6.23
CA MET A 369 16.21 -28.39 -6.42
C MET A 369 17.25 -28.92 -5.40
N LYS A 370 16.82 -29.23 -4.17
CA LYS A 370 17.73 -29.84 -3.16
C LYS A 370 18.19 -31.22 -3.60
N SER A 371 17.29 -32.07 -4.15
CA SER A 371 17.66 -33.39 -4.64
C SER A 371 18.58 -33.31 -5.88
N SER A 372 18.30 -32.41 -6.83
CA SER A 372 19.16 -32.25 -8.01
C SER A 372 20.57 -31.76 -7.69
N VAL A 373 20.76 -30.98 -6.62
CA VAL A 373 22.11 -30.61 -6.14
C VAL A 373 22.83 -31.84 -5.58
N ALA A 374 22.15 -32.68 -4.81
CA ALA A 374 22.74 -33.93 -4.33
C ALA A 374 23.14 -34.87 -5.50
N ASP A 375 22.24 -35.03 -6.50
CA ASP A 375 22.50 -35.86 -7.68
C ASP A 375 23.71 -35.35 -8.49
N ILE A 376 23.88 -34.03 -8.58
CA ILE A 376 25.05 -33.43 -9.22
C ILE A 376 26.34 -33.69 -8.43
N MET A 377 26.25 -33.53 -7.09
CA MET A 377 27.41 -33.74 -6.20
C MET A 377 27.85 -35.22 -6.16
N GLU A 378 26.93 -36.18 -6.31
CA GLU A 378 27.25 -37.62 -6.40
C GLU A 378 27.97 -37.99 -7.70
N ASN A 379 27.83 -37.18 -8.74
CA ASN A 379 28.48 -37.39 -10.04
C ASN A 379 29.79 -36.61 -10.19
N TYR A 380 30.28 -35.95 -9.15
CA TYR A 380 31.58 -35.28 -9.07
C TYR A 380 32.61 -36.20 -8.44
#